data_54c9a59b3328c8ac3ccab05347497ca2
#
_entry.id   54c9a59b3328c8ac3ccab05347497ca2
#
_cell.length_a   1.000
_cell.length_b   1.000
_cell.length_c   1.000
_cell.angle_alpha   90.00
_cell.angle_beta   90.00
_cell.angle_gamma   90.00
#
_symmetry.space_group_name_H-M   'P 1'
#
loop_
_entity.id
_entity.type
_entity.pdbx_description
1 polymer ?
#
loop_
_entity_poly.entity_id
_entity_poly.type
_entity_poly.pdbx_seq_one_letter_code
_entity_poly.pdbx_strand_id
1 'polypeptide(L)'
;IKGALRTALLFSMIQQDGSKKAPLDWQKPKGAFEARYLHQLYPQIEQDTPLKSLLRGLSVSDSQVIADSAMCLSCKCDASVSGAVRKLPVCRECIAPGQLIHTTLTLDQSILRGRITKESLLRAIQTFAAYQQKTYAEHFTVPDHAHCQLAPVTLFLGGGAGFFSKTLSYPYEGK
;
A
#
# COMPACT_ATOMS: atom_id res chain seq x y z
N ILE A 1 2.44 0.17 -8.60
CA ILE A 1 1.51 -0.90 -8.14
C ILE A 1 2.24 -1.82 -7.15
N LYS A 2 3.36 -2.45 -7.52
CA LYS A 2 4.07 -3.43 -6.66
C LYS A 2 4.38 -2.89 -5.26
N GLY A 3 4.76 -1.61 -5.11
CA GLY A 3 4.99 -1.00 -3.81
C GLY A 3 3.73 -0.92 -2.93
N ALA A 4 2.57 -0.62 -3.51
CA ALA A 4 1.30 -0.61 -2.78
C ALA A 4 0.87 -2.02 -2.36
N LEU A 5 1.05 -3.01 -3.24
CA LEU A 5 0.80 -4.42 -2.90
C LEU A 5 1.71 -4.90 -1.76
N ARG A 6 3.00 -4.52 -1.79
CA ARG A 6 3.94 -4.78 -0.70
C ARG A 6 3.43 -4.23 0.64
N THR A 7 2.94 -2.99 0.65
CA THR A 7 2.42 -2.36 1.86
C THR A 7 1.20 -3.12 2.40
N ALA A 8 0.25 -3.49 1.55
CA ALA A 8 -0.93 -4.26 1.94
C ALA A 8 -0.56 -5.67 2.47
N LEU A 9 0.37 -6.35 1.82
CA LEU A 9 0.87 -7.65 2.27
C LEU A 9 1.55 -7.57 3.63
N LEU A 10 2.46 -6.61 3.81
CA LEU A 10 3.14 -6.39 5.09
C LEU A 10 2.15 -6.10 6.21
N PHE A 11 1.17 -5.22 5.96
CA PHE A 11 0.13 -4.92 6.93
C PHE A 11 -0.63 -6.18 7.36
N SER A 12 -1.06 -6.99 6.38
CA SER A 12 -1.78 -8.24 6.64
C SER A 12 -0.94 -9.24 7.45
N MET A 13 0.34 -9.38 7.12
CA MET A 13 1.26 -10.28 7.84
C MET A 13 1.51 -9.82 9.28
N ILE A 14 1.70 -8.52 9.50
CA ILE A 14 1.84 -7.94 10.83
C ILE A 14 0.58 -8.19 11.66
N GLN A 15 -0.58 -7.99 11.07
CA GLN A 15 -1.85 -8.19 11.76
C GLN A 15 -2.06 -9.67 12.15
N GLN A 16 -1.65 -10.61 11.29
CA GLN A 16 -1.73 -12.05 11.56
C GLN A 16 -0.75 -12.51 12.63
N ASP A 17 0.40 -11.85 12.76
CA ASP A 17 1.38 -12.12 13.82
C ASP A 17 0.83 -11.85 15.24
N GLY A 18 -0.26 -11.09 15.34
CA GLY A 18 -0.95 -10.82 16.61
C GLY A 18 -0.13 -10.02 17.62
N SER A 19 1.06 -9.57 17.25
CA SER A 19 1.91 -8.74 18.10
C SER A 19 1.29 -7.36 18.26
N LYS A 20 0.83 -7.03 19.46
CA LYS A 20 0.28 -5.69 19.76
C LYS A 20 1.35 -4.64 19.99
N LYS A 21 2.58 -5.07 20.28
CA LYS A 21 3.72 -4.17 20.50
C LYS A 21 4.60 -4.12 19.25
N ALA A 22 4.99 -2.93 18.85
CA ALA A 22 5.97 -2.77 17.79
C ALA A 22 7.25 -3.53 18.15
N PRO A 23 7.81 -4.34 17.24
CA PRO A 23 9.07 -5.02 17.49
C PRO A 23 10.16 -4.03 17.85
N LEU A 24 11.10 -4.45 18.69
CA LEU A 24 12.25 -3.61 19.09
C LEU A 24 13.08 -3.13 17.89
N ASP A 25 13.03 -3.85 16.78
CA ASP A 25 13.71 -3.51 15.55
C ASP A 25 12.91 -2.58 14.62
N TRP A 26 11.69 -2.14 15.02
CA TRP A 26 10.93 -1.13 14.31
C TRP A 26 11.72 0.13 14.00
N GLN A 27 12.60 0.52 14.91
CA GLN A 27 13.46 1.70 14.78
C GLN A 27 14.84 1.40 14.14
N LYS A 28 15.14 0.12 13.87
CA LYS A 28 16.40 -0.26 13.22
C LYS A 28 16.44 0.15 11.76
N PRO A 29 17.65 0.26 11.17
CA PRO A 29 17.82 0.72 9.80
C PRO A 29 16.97 -0.05 8.79
N LYS A 30 16.61 0.67 7.74
CA LYS A 30 15.76 0.23 6.63
C LYS A 30 15.95 -1.24 6.26
N GLY A 31 14.87 -2.00 6.29
CA GLY A 31 14.80 -3.35 5.73
C GLY A 31 14.69 -4.46 6.76
N ALA A 32 15.28 -4.35 7.96
CA ALA A 32 15.25 -5.44 8.94
C ALA A 32 13.83 -5.84 9.35
N PHE A 33 12.96 -4.86 9.56
CA PHE A 33 11.56 -5.10 9.92
C PHE A 33 10.79 -5.81 8.80
N GLU A 34 10.95 -5.36 7.57
CA GLU A 34 10.26 -5.95 6.42
C GLU A 34 10.79 -7.32 6.07
N ALA A 35 12.10 -7.51 6.21
CA ALA A 35 12.75 -8.78 6.00
C ALA A 35 12.14 -9.89 6.86
N ARG A 36 11.79 -9.58 8.10
CA ARG A 36 11.13 -10.52 9.02
C ARG A 36 9.87 -11.16 8.41
N TYR A 37 9.08 -10.37 7.67
CA TYR A 37 7.82 -10.83 7.09
C TYR A 37 7.96 -11.27 5.63
N LEU A 38 8.79 -10.62 4.85
CA LEU A 38 8.89 -10.83 3.41
C LEU A 38 10.01 -11.80 3.00
N HIS A 39 11.08 -11.93 3.81
CA HIS A 39 12.23 -12.77 3.44
C HIS A 39 12.05 -14.21 3.91
N GLN A 40 11.08 -14.90 3.31
CA GLN A 40 10.71 -16.27 3.67
C GLN A 40 11.13 -17.31 2.64
N LEU A 41 11.71 -16.89 1.50
CA LEU A 41 12.26 -17.81 0.51
C LEU A 41 13.68 -18.25 0.94
N TYR A 42 14.05 -19.46 0.54
CA TYR A 42 15.40 -20.00 0.75
C TYR A 42 15.88 -19.87 2.20
N PRO A 43 15.24 -20.55 3.16
CA PRO A 43 15.60 -20.48 4.58
C PRO A 43 17.04 -20.93 4.87
N GLN A 44 17.64 -21.73 3.98
CA GLN A 44 19.02 -22.18 4.07
C GLN A 44 20.07 -21.08 3.85
N ILE A 45 19.66 -19.92 3.32
CA ILE A 45 20.55 -18.76 3.19
C ILE A 45 20.51 -18.00 4.52
N GLU A 46 21.61 -17.99 5.26
CA GLU A 46 21.69 -17.32 6.55
C GLU A 46 21.62 -15.80 6.42
N GLN A 47 22.34 -15.25 5.43
CA GLN A 47 22.36 -13.81 5.18
C GLN A 47 21.00 -13.30 4.73
N ASP A 48 20.60 -12.15 5.26
CA ASP A 48 19.41 -11.45 4.83
C ASP A 48 19.66 -10.74 3.48
N THR A 49 19.18 -11.36 2.42
CA THR A 49 19.37 -10.89 1.04
C THR A 49 18.04 -10.71 0.33
N PRO A 50 17.97 -9.82 -0.69
CA PRO A 50 16.78 -9.68 -1.53
C PRO A 50 16.32 -10.99 -2.20
N LEU A 51 17.21 -11.98 -2.32
CA LEU A 51 16.90 -13.30 -2.86
C LEU A 51 15.83 -14.02 -2.04
N LYS A 52 15.76 -13.76 -0.75
CA LYS A 52 14.78 -14.36 0.18
C LYS A 52 13.40 -13.73 0.06
N SER A 53 13.26 -12.60 -0.62
CA SER A 53 12.01 -11.85 -0.66
C SER A 53 10.91 -12.55 -1.46
N LEU A 54 9.74 -12.72 -0.85
CA LEU A 54 8.51 -13.18 -1.50
C LEU A 54 8.12 -12.31 -2.70
N LEU A 55 8.48 -11.03 -2.68
CA LEU A 55 8.17 -10.12 -3.79
C LEU A 55 8.88 -10.47 -5.10
N ARG A 56 9.86 -11.38 -5.09
CA ARG A 56 10.46 -11.90 -6.33
C ARG A 56 9.47 -12.68 -7.18
N GLY A 57 8.56 -13.39 -6.54
CA GLY A 57 7.51 -14.13 -7.25
C GLY A 57 6.31 -13.27 -7.66
N LEU A 58 6.39 -11.95 -7.45
CA LEU A 58 5.32 -11.03 -7.78
C LEU A 58 5.83 -10.02 -8.80
N SER A 59 5.28 -10.03 -10.00
CA SER A 59 5.61 -9.08 -11.06
C SER A 59 4.37 -8.37 -11.57
N VAL A 60 4.55 -7.13 -11.97
CA VAL A 60 3.51 -6.27 -12.52
C VAL A 60 4.04 -5.76 -13.85
N SER A 61 3.26 -5.98 -14.92
CA SER A 61 3.59 -5.45 -16.23
C SER A 61 3.37 -3.94 -16.30
N ASP A 62 3.95 -3.31 -17.31
CA ASP A 62 3.51 -1.97 -17.70
C ASP A 62 2.04 -2.02 -18.14
N SER A 63 1.39 -0.87 -18.09
CA SER A 63 0.03 -0.71 -18.61
C SER A 63 0.07 -0.54 -20.14
N GLN A 64 -1.11 -0.60 -20.76
CA GLN A 64 -1.25 -0.03 -22.10
C GLN A 64 -0.90 1.46 -22.09
N VAL A 65 -0.61 1.99 -23.25
CA VAL A 65 -0.38 3.44 -23.45
C VAL A 65 -1.62 4.20 -22.97
N ILE A 66 -1.40 5.20 -22.16
CA ILE A 66 -2.44 6.11 -21.67
C ILE A 66 -2.44 7.33 -22.59
N ALA A 67 -3.57 7.67 -23.18
CA ALA A 67 -3.69 8.82 -24.04
C ALA A 67 -3.50 10.12 -23.27
N ASP A 68 -2.91 11.13 -23.88
CA ASP A 68 -2.70 12.45 -23.26
C ASP A 68 -4.01 13.08 -22.78
N SER A 69 -5.12 12.82 -23.47
CA SER A 69 -6.47 13.25 -23.09
C SER A 69 -6.96 12.64 -21.75
N ALA A 70 -6.34 11.54 -21.31
CA ALA A 70 -6.61 10.92 -20.02
C ALA A 70 -5.73 11.45 -18.88
N MET A 71 -4.88 12.44 -19.20
CA MET A 71 -4.03 13.10 -18.21
C MET A 71 -4.66 14.42 -17.76
N CYS A 72 -4.40 14.81 -16.53
CA CYS A 72 -4.82 16.09 -15.99
C CYS A 72 -3.75 16.69 -15.08
N LEU A 73 -3.78 18.00 -14.90
CA LEU A 73 -2.95 18.69 -13.94
C LEU A 73 -3.75 18.89 -12.65
N SER A 74 -3.31 18.26 -11.57
CA SER A 74 -3.95 18.33 -10.27
C SER A 74 -3.11 19.15 -9.29
N CYS A 75 -3.69 20.16 -8.67
CA CYS A 75 -3.02 20.93 -7.62
C CYS A 75 -3.11 20.22 -6.28
N LYS A 76 -2.00 20.19 -5.56
CA LYS A 76 -1.96 19.60 -4.23
C LYS A 76 -2.72 20.48 -3.23
N CYS A 77 -3.56 19.84 -2.43
CA CYS A 77 -4.19 20.45 -1.28
C CYS A 77 -3.82 19.69 -0.01
N ASP A 78 -3.58 20.40 1.08
CA ASP A 78 -3.50 19.82 2.41
C ASP A 78 -4.86 19.99 3.09
N ALA A 79 -5.45 18.90 3.53
CA ALA A 79 -6.69 18.92 4.30
C ALA A 79 -6.38 18.56 5.76
N SER A 80 -6.91 19.36 6.69
CA SER A 80 -6.87 19.04 8.12
C SER A 80 -8.07 18.20 8.55
N VAL A 81 -7.97 17.52 9.68
CA VAL A 81 -9.09 16.79 10.28
C VAL A 81 -10.27 17.71 10.60
N SER A 82 -10.00 18.99 10.88
CA SER A 82 -11.04 20.03 11.12
C SER A 82 -11.74 20.52 9.85
N GLY A 83 -11.42 19.95 8.68
CA GLY A 83 -12.03 20.33 7.39
C GLY A 83 -11.40 21.55 6.70
N ALA A 84 -10.37 22.18 7.30
CA ALA A 84 -9.68 23.26 6.63
C ALA A 84 -8.84 22.73 5.45
N VAL A 85 -9.01 23.32 4.27
CA VAL A 85 -8.28 22.96 3.05
C VAL A 85 -7.36 24.10 2.65
N ARG A 86 -6.08 23.81 2.49
CA ARG A 86 -5.05 24.73 2.01
C ARG A 86 -4.53 24.27 0.66
N LYS A 87 -4.68 25.07 -0.37
CA LYS A 87 -4.03 24.83 -1.67
C LYS A 87 -2.53 25.11 -1.56
N LEU A 88 -1.72 24.22 -2.07
CA LEU A 88 -0.27 24.38 -2.17
C LEU A 88 0.10 24.82 -3.60
N PRO A 89 1.17 25.62 -3.77
CA PRO A 89 1.62 26.06 -5.10
C PRO A 89 2.39 24.95 -5.83
N VAL A 90 1.85 23.73 -5.79
CA VAL A 90 2.43 22.55 -6.41
C VAL A 90 1.35 21.81 -7.17
N CYS A 91 1.52 21.71 -8.49
CA CYS A 91 0.66 20.89 -9.33
C CYS A 91 1.43 19.63 -9.78
N ARG A 92 0.70 18.59 -10.07
CA ARG A 92 1.22 17.31 -10.56
C ARG A 92 0.42 16.85 -11.75
N GLU A 93 1.11 16.30 -12.71
CA GLU A 93 0.47 15.53 -13.76
C GLU A 93 -0.06 14.23 -13.17
N CYS A 94 -1.32 13.96 -13.39
CA CYS A 94 -2.06 12.83 -12.84
C CYS A 94 -2.93 12.22 -13.94
N ILE A 95 -3.27 10.97 -13.76
CA ILE A 95 -4.29 10.32 -14.57
C ILE A 95 -5.66 10.88 -14.13
N ALA A 96 -6.48 11.29 -15.07
CA ALA A 96 -7.80 11.83 -14.80
C ALA A 96 -8.68 10.79 -14.07
N PRO A 97 -9.56 11.21 -13.16
CA PRO A 97 -10.48 10.30 -12.49
C PRO A 97 -11.33 9.50 -13.48
N GLY A 98 -11.66 8.27 -13.11
CA GLY A 98 -12.52 7.38 -13.91
C GLY A 98 -11.80 6.64 -15.04
N GLN A 99 -10.50 6.83 -15.22
CA GLN A 99 -9.76 6.11 -16.26
C GLN A 99 -9.55 4.63 -15.87
N LEU A 100 -9.79 3.73 -16.83
CA LEU A 100 -9.48 2.31 -16.69
C LEU A 100 -8.08 2.03 -17.23
N ILE A 101 -7.24 1.46 -16.37
CA ILE A 101 -5.87 1.10 -16.71
C ILE A 101 -5.72 -0.39 -16.54
N HIS A 102 -5.32 -1.07 -17.61
CA HIS A 102 -5.08 -2.50 -17.60
C HIS A 102 -3.58 -2.77 -17.38
N THR A 103 -3.30 -3.65 -16.45
CA THR A 103 -1.96 -4.17 -16.18
C THR A 103 -2.07 -5.63 -15.76
N THR A 104 -1.05 -6.41 -16.01
CA THR A 104 -1.01 -7.82 -15.63
C THR A 104 -0.21 -8.00 -14.36
N LEU A 105 -0.82 -8.65 -13.38
CA LEU A 105 -0.14 -9.10 -12.17
C LEU A 105 0.13 -10.61 -12.28
N THR A 106 1.39 -10.98 -12.22
CA THR A 106 1.83 -12.37 -12.25
C THR A 106 2.30 -12.81 -10.88
N LEU A 107 1.77 -13.95 -10.43
CA LEU A 107 2.19 -14.66 -9.23
C LEU A 107 2.91 -15.94 -9.66
N ASP A 108 4.23 -15.93 -9.63
CA ASP A 108 5.05 -17.09 -9.97
C ASP A 108 5.05 -18.10 -8.82
N GLN A 109 4.23 -19.12 -8.95
CA GLN A 109 4.10 -20.17 -7.93
C GLN A 109 5.32 -21.10 -7.85
N SER A 110 6.17 -21.12 -8.86
CA SER A 110 7.44 -21.85 -8.78
C SER A 110 8.37 -21.22 -7.72
N ILE A 111 8.28 -19.89 -7.56
CA ILE A 111 8.99 -19.12 -6.55
C ILE A 111 8.18 -19.07 -5.24
N LEU A 112 6.92 -18.70 -5.31
CA LEU A 112 6.06 -18.42 -4.13
C LEU A 112 5.67 -19.68 -3.36
N ARG A 113 5.60 -20.84 -4.03
CA ARG A 113 5.26 -22.13 -3.41
C ARG A 113 3.99 -22.05 -2.55
N GLY A 114 2.96 -21.36 -3.04
CA GLY A 114 1.70 -21.20 -2.35
C GLY A 114 1.67 -20.17 -1.19
N ARG A 115 2.80 -19.53 -0.88
CA ARG A 115 2.87 -18.55 0.24
C ARG A 115 2.06 -17.28 -0.03
N ILE A 116 1.96 -16.88 -1.29
CA ILE A 116 1.08 -15.80 -1.74
C ILE A 116 0.24 -16.35 -2.88
N THR A 117 -1.07 -16.36 -2.70
CA THR A 117 -2.05 -16.71 -3.71
C THR A 117 -2.84 -15.46 -4.10
N LYS A 118 -3.62 -15.54 -5.18
CA LYS A 118 -4.54 -14.48 -5.60
C LYS A 118 -5.50 -14.10 -4.45
N GLU A 119 -6.05 -15.11 -3.79
CA GLU A 119 -7.03 -14.91 -2.70
C GLU A 119 -6.37 -14.26 -1.49
N SER A 120 -5.18 -14.69 -1.10
CA SER A 120 -4.45 -14.09 0.04
C SER A 120 -4.04 -12.65 -0.26
N LEU A 121 -3.66 -12.36 -1.50
CA LEU A 121 -3.32 -10.99 -1.92
C LEU A 121 -4.54 -10.07 -1.92
N LEU A 122 -5.67 -10.52 -2.48
CA LEU A 122 -6.92 -9.75 -2.46
C LEU A 122 -7.39 -9.49 -1.03
N ARG A 123 -7.31 -10.51 -0.17
CA ARG A 123 -7.65 -10.35 1.26
C ARG A 123 -6.74 -9.34 1.95
N ALA A 124 -5.46 -9.34 1.65
CA ALA A 124 -4.52 -8.37 2.21
C ALA A 124 -4.88 -6.93 1.79
N ILE A 125 -5.25 -6.71 0.52
CA ILE A 125 -5.69 -5.41 0.02
C ILE A 125 -6.97 -4.97 0.73
N GLN A 126 -7.97 -5.84 0.81
CA GLN A 126 -9.25 -5.56 1.46
C GLN A 126 -9.07 -5.22 2.95
N THR A 127 -8.26 -6.01 3.65
CA THR A 127 -7.97 -5.77 5.07
C THR A 127 -7.28 -4.44 5.29
N PHE A 128 -6.33 -4.09 4.44
CA PHE A 128 -5.62 -2.82 4.53
C PHE A 128 -6.55 -1.65 4.20
N ALA A 129 -7.35 -1.74 3.14
CA ALA A 129 -8.33 -0.71 2.77
C ALA A 129 -9.36 -0.47 3.88
N ALA A 130 -9.93 -1.54 4.45
CA ALA A 130 -10.89 -1.44 5.55
C ALA A 130 -10.27 -0.77 6.79
N TYR A 131 -9.02 -1.08 7.08
CA TYR A 131 -8.32 -0.47 8.20
C TYR A 131 -8.03 1.02 7.95
N GLN A 132 -7.61 1.38 6.75
CA GLN A 132 -7.42 2.77 6.35
C GLN A 132 -8.74 3.55 6.42
N GLN A 133 -9.85 2.96 5.98
CA GLN A 133 -11.18 3.56 6.10
C GLN A 133 -11.48 3.91 7.56
N LYS A 134 -11.41 2.93 8.44
CA LYS A 134 -11.76 3.09 9.86
C LYS A 134 -10.81 4.03 10.60
N THR A 135 -9.52 3.97 10.33
CA THR A 135 -8.50 4.68 11.10
C THR A 135 -8.27 6.11 10.61
N TYR A 136 -8.56 6.37 9.34
CA TYR A 136 -8.26 7.64 8.71
C TYR A 136 -9.42 8.28 7.98
N ALA A 137 -9.96 7.61 6.97
CA ALA A 137 -10.90 8.23 6.05
C ALA A 137 -12.16 8.75 6.76
N GLU A 138 -12.63 8.02 7.76
CA GLU A 138 -13.80 8.42 8.58
C GLU A 138 -13.56 9.65 9.44
N HIS A 139 -12.31 10.00 9.71
CA HIS A 139 -11.96 11.17 10.54
C HIS A 139 -11.80 12.46 9.74
N PHE A 140 -11.72 12.36 8.41
CA PHE A 140 -11.62 13.54 7.56
C PHE A 140 -12.99 13.96 7.05
N THR A 141 -13.44 15.12 7.52
CA THR A 141 -14.62 15.79 6.99
C THR A 141 -14.16 16.70 5.84
N VAL A 142 -14.45 16.32 4.61
CA VAL A 142 -14.21 17.20 3.47
C VAL A 142 -15.46 18.04 3.28
N PRO A 143 -15.37 19.40 3.30
CA PRO A 143 -16.50 20.24 2.97
C PRO A 143 -17.06 19.83 1.61
N ASP A 144 -18.38 19.72 1.50
CA ASP A 144 -19.12 19.36 0.29
C ASP A 144 -19.04 17.92 -0.22
N HIS A 145 -18.35 17.02 0.48
CA HIS A 145 -18.35 15.61 0.13
C HIS A 145 -18.76 14.74 1.31
N ALA A 146 -19.73 13.88 1.07
CA ALA A 146 -20.01 12.76 1.95
C ALA A 146 -18.70 11.99 2.24
N HIS A 147 -18.57 11.49 3.47
CA HIS A 147 -17.40 10.76 3.93
C HIS A 147 -16.70 9.97 2.82
N CYS A 148 -15.39 10.13 2.71
CA CYS A 148 -14.59 9.40 1.73
C CYS A 148 -14.75 7.89 2.00
N GLN A 149 -15.62 7.24 1.25
CA GLN A 149 -15.80 5.79 1.32
C GLN A 149 -14.83 5.13 0.37
N LEU A 150 -13.92 4.34 0.92
CA LEU A 150 -13.03 3.51 0.12
C LEU A 150 -13.78 2.27 -0.36
N ALA A 151 -13.62 1.94 -1.63
CA ALA A 151 -14.08 0.64 -2.14
C ALA A 151 -13.36 -0.51 -1.41
N PRO A 152 -13.98 -1.70 -1.29
CA PRO A 152 -13.36 -2.83 -0.59
C PRO A 152 -11.97 -3.22 -1.13
N VAL A 153 -11.74 -3.00 -2.43
CA VAL A 153 -10.43 -3.20 -3.05
C VAL A 153 -9.87 -1.85 -3.48
N THR A 154 -9.14 -1.21 -2.58
CA THR A 154 -8.54 0.11 -2.82
C THR A 154 -7.03 0.03 -2.60
N LEU A 155 -6.27 0.59 -3.53
CA LEU A 155 -4.85 0.81 -3.43
C LEU A 155 -4.53 2.25 -3.79
N PHE A 156 -3.73 2.92 -2.98
CA PHE A 156 -3.20 4.24 -3.28
C PHE A 156 -1.91 4.11 -4.07
N LEU A 157 -1.92 4.58 -5.31
CA LEU A 157 -0.80 4.52 -6.23
C LEU A 157 -0.19 5.91 -6.45
N GLY A 158 1.09 5.93 -6.75
CA GLY A 158 1.78 7.15 -7.13
C GLY A 158 2.38 7.96 -5.98
N GLY A 159 2.90 9.12 -6.35
CA GLY A 159 3.50 10.07 -5.42
C GLY A 159 2.45 10.96 -4.76
N GLY A 160 2.71 11.36 -3.50
CA GLY A 160 1.84 12.32 -2.80
C GLY A 160 0.68 11.73 -2.02
N ALA A 161 0.50 10.42 -2.03
CA ALA A 161 -0.49 9.75 -1.19
C ALA A 161 -0.13 9.81 0.32
N GLY A 162 1.06 10.30 0.65
CA GLY A 162 1.45 10.70 2.00
C GLY A 162 1.57 9.56 3.00
N PHE A 163 1.49 9.94 4.25
CA PHE A 163 1.55 9.05 5.42
C PHE A 163 0.46 7.97 5.37
N PHE A 164 -0.75 8.35 5.03
CA PHE A 164 -1.93 7.52 4.97
C PHE A 164 -1.73 6.21 4.20
N SER A 165 -1.13 6.27 3.01
CA SER A 165 -1.02 5.12 2.12
C SER A 165 0.18 4.21 2.38
N LYS A 166 1.12 4.65 3.22
CA LYS A 166 2.41 3.97 3.41
C LYS A 166 2.67 3.52 4.83
N THR A 167 1.84 3.91 5.78
CA THR A 167 2.05 3.61 7.20
C THR A 167 1.64 2.20 7.53
N LEU A 168 2.52 1.47 8.18
CA LEU A 168 2.34 0.09 8.64
C LEU A 168 2.21 -0.02 10.16
N SER A 169 2.25 1.11 10.88
CA SER A 169 2.24 1.13 12.34
C SER A 169 0.85 0.95 12.96
N TYR A 170 -0.21 1.00 12.16
CA TYR A 170 -1.59 0.90 12.65
C TYR A 170 -1.90 -0.32 13.54
N PRO A 171 -1.35 -1.53 13.27
CA PRO A 171 -1.64 -2.68 14.11
C PRO A 171 -1.03 -2.60 15.51
N TYR A 172 -0.09 -1.67 15.74
CA TYR A 172 0.61 -1.56 17.02
C TYR A 172 -0.03 -0.51 17.91
N GLU A 173 -0.29 -0.88 19.16
CA GLU A 173 -0.83 0.02 20.18
C GLU A 173 0.14 1.17 20.49
N GLY A 174 -0.38 2.38 20.69
CA GLY A 174 0.41 3.57 21.04
C GLY A 174 1.13 4.25 19.86
N LYS A 175 0.69 4.00 18.63
CA LYS A 175 1.21 4.63 17.42
C LYS A 175 0.14 5.46 16.71
#